data_ed85f923d16f4575395c58134199c14c
#
_entry.id   ed85f923d16f4575395c58134199c14c
#
_cell.length_a   1.000
_cell.length_b   1.000
_cell.length_c   1.000
_cell.angle_alpha   90.00
_cell.angle_beta   90.00
_cell.angle_gamma   90.00
#
_symmetry.space_group_name_H-M   'P 1'
#
loop_
_entity.id
_entity.type
_entity.pdbx_description
1 polymer ?
#
loop_
_entity_poly.entity_id
_entity_poly.type
_entity_poly.pdbx_seq_one_letter_code
_entity_poly.pdbx_strand_id
1 'polypeptide(L)'
;ALGHVSMTEELEALAQTESPRISVKMKGGLLDVGFDFAGIAQSEIDAVLDSLFKEQDFFISKSGQVLIFDEETKEMSRTLQQLRSKRTKNGFIQTSSLAAYQLAEFFKGKDRVQFSKDVQQLAFDLTHPEEFPLPELQVKADLRDYQETGVKWLSMLDKYGFGGILADDMGLGKTLQTISFLSSRIDDSKKVLILAPSSLIYNWSDEFAKFAPHLDVAVVYGLKNVRDELIAEKHQITITSYASFRQDVEEYKDNHFQYLILDEAQVMKNDQTKIAQYLRDFEVEHTYALSGTPIENNLGELWSIFQIVMPGLLPGKKEFLKLPAEKVARYI
;
A
#
# COMPACT_ATOMS: atom_id res chain seq x y z
N ALA A 1 -27.16 35.28 -11.23
CA ALA A 1 -26.54 36.06 -12.32
C ALA A 1 -25.05 36.10 -12.06
N LEU A 2 -24.28 35.27 -12.73
CA LEU A 2 -22.82 35.32 -12.72
C LEU A 2 -22.42 36.48 -13.62
N GLY A 3 -21.84 37.53 -13.03
CA GLY A 3 -21.33 38.64 -13.77
C GLY A 3 -20.18 38.19 -14.68
N HIS A 4 -20.24 38.55 -15.95
CA HIS A 4 -19.10 38.48 -16.86
C HIS A 4 -18.04 39.47 -16.35
N VAL A 5 -16.93 38.96 -15.86
CA VAL A 5 -15.74 39.78 -15.60
C VAL A 5 -15.02 39.91 -16.94
N SER A 6 -15.12 41.09 -17.57
CA SER A 6 -14.27 41.42 -18.70
C SER A 6 -12.94 41.94 -18.18
N MET A 7 -11.84 41.26 -18.51
CA MET A 7 -10.48 41.75 -18.26
C MET A 7 -10.13 42.87 -19.26
N THR A 8 -9.40 43.88 -18.80
CA THR A 8 -8.81 44.88 -19.71
C THR A 8 -7.62 44.27 -20.45
N GLU A 9 -7.28 44.76 -21.65
CA GLU A 9 -6.11 44.32 -22.44
C GLU A 9 -4.81 44.37 -21.62
N GLU A 10 -4.67 45.28 -20.68
CA GLU A 10 -3.53 45.38 -19.77
C GLU A 10 -3.49 44.22 -18.74
N LEU A 11 -4.65 43.78 -18.30
CA LEU A 11 -4.75 42.62 -17.38
C LEU A 11 -4.55 41.31 -18.11
N GLU A 12 -5.02 41.20 -19.37
CA GLU A 12 -4.76 40.04 -20.22
C GLU A 12 -3.26 39.85 -20.53
N ALA A 13 -2.53 40.96 -20.71
CA ALA A 13 -1.09 40.97 -20.91
C ALA A 13 -0.28 40.51 -19.67
N LEU A 14 -0.85 40.65 -18.46
CA LEU A 14 -0.26 40.23 -17.20
C LEU A 14 -0.72 38.84 -16.78
N ALA A 15 -1.75 38.30 -17.41
CA ALA A 15 -2.32 37.00 -17.09
C ALA A 15 -1.54 35.88 -17.79
N GLN A 16 -1.04 34.92 -17.02
CA GLN A 16 -0.47 33.69 -17.55
C GLN A 16 -1.44 32.54 -17.31
N THR A 17 -1.72 31.76 -18.35
CA THR A 17 -2.60 30.57 -18.32
C THR A 17 -1.82 29.28 -18.52
N GLU A 18 -0.51 29.29 -18.27
CA GLU A 18 0.30 28.09 -18.42
C GLU A 18 0.12 27.13 -17.24
N SER A 19 -0.14 25.87 -17.58
CA SER A 19 -0.12 24.79 -16.58
C SER A 19 1.29 24.64 -15.99
N PRO A 20 1.41 24.29 -14.69
CA PRO A 20 2.73 24.15 -14.05
C PRO A 20 3.52 22.98 -14.63
N ARG A 21 4.83 23.07 -14.56
CA ARG A 21 5.69 21.89 -14.67
C ARG A 21 5.66 21.13 -13.36
N ILE A 22 5.53 19.82 -13.44
CA ILE A 22 5.39 18.95 -12.28
C ILE A 22 6.53 17.94 -12.26
N SER A 23 7.11 17.74 -11.10
CA SER A 23 8.11 16.69 -10.85
C SER A 23 7.59 15.73 -9.78
N VAL A 24 7.69 14.43 -10.05
CA VAL A 24 7.33 13.37 -9.09
C VAL A 24 8.57 12.56 -8.80
N LYS A 25 8.98 12.54 -7.54
CA LYS A 25 10.18 11.83 -7.06
C LYS A 25 9.86 11.00 -5.84
N MET A 26 10.62 9.94 -5.61
CA MET A 26 10.53 9.17 -4.36
C MET A 26 11.47 9.74 -3.30
N LYS A 27 10.94 9.91 -2.08
CA LYS A 27 11.72 10.38 -0.93
C LYS A 27 11.21 9.75 0.36
N GLY A 28 12.04 8.96 1.01
CA GLY A 28 11.69 8.33 2.29
C GLY A 28 10.46 7.44 2.24
N GLY A 29 10.24 6.71 1.13
CA GLY A 29 9.08 5.83 0.95
C GLY A 29 7.78 6.55 0.57
N LEU A 30 7.83 7.87 0.39
CA LEU A 30 6.72 8.70 -0.07
C LEU A 30 7.02 9.27 -1.45
N LEU A 31 5.98 9.71 -2.17
CA LEU A 31 6.12 10.50 -3.38
C LEU A 31 6.11 11.98 -3.03
N ASP A 32 7.14 12.70 -3.46
CA ASP A 32 7.21 14.15 -3.44
C ASP A 32 6.78 14.68 -4.81
N VAL A 33 5.69 15.44 -4.84
CA VAL A 33 5.18 16.12 -6.03
C VAL A 33 5.54 17.61 -5.93
N GLY A 34 6.41 18.05 -6.80
CA GLY A 34 6.85 19.46 -6.89
C GLY A 34 6.20 20.19 -8.04
N PHE A 35 5.99 21.50 -7.87
CA PHE A 35 5.36 22.37 -8.85
C PHE A 35 6.27 23.54 -9.20
N ASP A 36 6.35 23.85 -10.48
CA ASP A 36 7.00 25.03 -11.02
C ASP A 36 6.00 25.81 -11.87
N PHE A 37 5.58 26.96 -11.38
CA PHE A 37 4.71 27.89 -12.10
C PHE A 37 5.58 28.97 -12.73
N ALA A 38 5.50 29.12 -14.04
CA ALA A 38 6.30 30.08 -14.79
C ALA A 38 6.09 31.51 -14.25
N GLY A 39 7.19 32.20 -13.96
CA GLY A 39 7.18 33.59 -13.45
C GLY A 39 6.80 33.75 -11.98
N ILE A 40 6.48 32.68 -11.26
CA ILE A 40 6.19 32.71 -9.83
C ILE A 40 7.45 32.31 -9.04
N ALA A 41 7.82 33.14 -8.07
CA ALA A 41 8.96 32.84 -7.22
C ALA A 41 8.71 31.60 -6.35
N GLN A 42 9.76 30.79 -6.13
CA GLN A 42 9.65 29.58 -5.31
C GLN A 42 9.07 29.84 -3.91
N SER A 43 9.37 31.03 -3.34
CA SER A 43 8.84 31.44 -2.04
C SER A 43 7.32 31.67 -2.01
N GLU A 44 6.68 31.78 -3.16
CA GLU A 44 5.24 31.99 -3.31
C GLU A 44 4.46 30.73 -3.69
N ILE A 45 5.14 29.63 -4.03
CA ILE A 45 4.51 28.38 -4.46
C ILE A 45 3.51 27.85 -3.43
N ASP A 46 3.84 27.94 -2.15
CA ASP A 46 2.91 27.51 -1.08
C ASP A 46 1.61 28.30 -1.11
N ALA A 47 1.66 29.60 -1.37
CA ALA A 47 0.47 30.45 -1.49
C ALA A 47 -0.32 30.15 -2.78
N VAL A 48 0.36 29.85 -3.88
CA VAL A 48 -0.30 29.39 -5.13
C VAL A 48 -1.06 28.09 -4.89
N LEU A 49 -0.41 27.11 -4.24
CA LEU A 49 -1.04 25.83 -3.90
C LEU A 49 -2.23 26.02 -2.94
N ASP A 50 -2.15 26.96 -1.98
CA ASP A 50 -3.27 27.30 -1.11
C ASP A 50 -4.49 27.78 -1.90
N SER A 51 -4.27 28.67 -2.87
CA SER A 51 -5.33 29.19 -3.74
C SER A 51 -5.93 28.09 -4.60
N LEU A 52 -5.08 27.24 -5.17
CA LEU A 52 -5.48 26.12 -6.02
C LEU A 52 -6.30 25.07 -5.23
N PHE A 53 -5.87 24.70 -4.03
CA PHE A 53 -6.60 23.76 -3.17
C PHE A 53 -7.91 24.31 -2.60
N LYS A 54 -8.06 25.62 -2.57
CA LYS A 54 -9.33 26.31 -2.22
C LYS A 54 -10.24 26.52 -3.44
N GLU A 55 -9.89 25.91 -4.57
CA GLU A 55 -10.62 26.02 -5.84
C GLU A 55 -10.82 27.47 -6.32
N GLN A 56 -9.84 28.34 -6.05
CA GLN A 56 -9.83 29.70 -6.61
C GLN A 56 -9.48 29.63 -8.11
N ASP A 57 -9.96 30.57 -8.87
CA ASP A 57 -9.74 30.64 -10.31
C ASP A 57 -8.37 31.21 -10.68
N PHE A 58 -7.78 32.01 -9.80
CA PHE A 58 -6.51 32.69 -10.05
C PHE A 58 -5.73 32.97 -8.76
N PHE A 59 -4.45 33.29 -8.93
CA PHE A 59 -3.55 33.78 -7.89
C PHE A 59 -2.86 35.06 -8.35
N ILE A 60 -2.65 36.01 -7.46
CA ILE A 60 -1.89 37.26 -7.73
C ILE A 60 -0.60 37.20 -6.94
N SER A 61 0.54 37.23 -7.65
CA SER A 61 1.87 37.25 -7.05
C SER A 61 2.19 38.60 -6.39
N LYS A 62 3.22 38.62 -5.56
CA LYS A 62 3.74 39.86 -4.97
C LYS A 62 4.27 40.86 -6.01
N SER A 63 4.68 40.35 -7.18
CA SER A 63 5.10 41.18 -8.32
C SER A 63 3.95 41.72 -9.13
N GLY A 64 2.69 41.40 -8.79
CA GLY A 64 1.49 41.81 -9.53
C GLY A 64 1.12 40.90 -10.71
N GLN A 65 1.84 39.82 -10.92
CA GLN A 65 1.52 38.86 -11.97
C GLN A 65 0.26 38.06 -11.60
N VAL A 66 -0.66 37.93 -12.54
CA VAL A 66 -1.90 37.16 -12.40
C VAL A 66 -1.69 35.77 -13.04
N LEU A 67 -1.79 34.73 -12.22
CA LEU A 67 -1.76 33.32 -12.65
C LEU A 67 -3.18 32.79 -12.67
N ILE A 68 -3.69 32.43 -13.84
CA ILE A 68 -5.01 31.84 -14.02
C ILE A 68 -4.86 30.32 -14.04
N PHE A 69 -5.64 29.63 -13.22
CA PHE A 69 -5.66 28.16 -13.18
C PHE A 69 -6.58 27.63 -14.29
N ASP A 70 -6.00 26.88 -15.23
CA ASP A 70 -6.77 26.16 -16.23
C ASP A 70 -7.48 24.93 -15.62
N GLU A 71 -8.42 24.37 -16.35
CA GLU A 71 -9.19 23.20 -15.87
C GLU A 71 -8.29 21.96 -15.64
N GLU A 72 -7.21 21.80 -16.41
CA GLU A 72 -6.26 20.72 -16.20
C GLU A 72 -5.55 20.85 -14.84
N THR A 73 -5.11 22.06 -14.49
CA THR A 73 -4.47 22.34 -13.19
C THR A 73 -5.44 22.12 -12.02
N LYS A 74 -6.72 22.51 -12.18
CA LYS A 74 -7.76 22.29 -11.18
C LYS A 74 -8.08 20.80 -11.01
N GLU A 75 -8.16 20.04 -12.10
CA GLU A 75 -8.39 18.59 -12.06
C GLU A 75 -7.22 17.87 -11.36
N MET A 76 -5.99 18.25 -11.66
CA MET A 76 -4.81 17.77 -10.95
C MET A 76 -4.89 18.03 -9.44
N SER A 77 -5.28 19.23 -9.04
CA SER A 77 -5.47 19.58 -7.63
C SER A 77 -6.49 18.66 -6.95
N ARG A 78 -7.64 18.44 -7.58
CA ARG A 78 -8.67 17.52 -7.08
C ARG A 78 -8.14 16.10 -6.95
N THR A 79 -7.38 15.63 -7.94
CA THR A 79 -6.75 14.30 -7.91
C THR A 79 -5.79 14.16 -6.73
N LEU A 80 -4.91 15.14 -6.53
CA LEU A 80 -3.97 15.12 -5.39
C LEU A 80 -4.69 15.18 -4.04
N GLN A 81 -5.79 15.91 -3.93
CA GLN A 81 -6.61 15.94 -2.71
C GLN A 81 -7.26 14.56 -2.46
N GLN A 82 -7.76 13.89 -3.50
CA GLN A 82 -8.33 12.54 -3.40
C GLN A 82 -7.31 11.49 -2.98
N LEU A 83 -6.04 11.65 -3.36
CA LEU A 83 -4.93 10.77 -2.99
C LEU A 83 -4.42 11.00 -1.55
N ARG A 84 -5.11 11.78 -0.73
CA ARG A 84 -4.73 12.10 0.65
C ARG A 84 -3.33 12.69 0.77
N SER A 85 -2.94 13.46 -0.22
CA SER A 85 -1.67 14.16 -0.21
C SER A 85 -1.60 15.16 0.95
N LYS A 86 -0.42 15.27 1.54
CA LYS A 86 -0.13 16.28 2.57
C LYS A 86 0.77 17.34 1.99
N ARG A 87 0.47 18.59 2.25
CA ARG A 87 1.36 19.69 1.91
C ARG A 87 2.54 19.71 2.84
N THR A 88 3.72 19.90 2.26
CA THR A 88 4.96 20.13 3.00
C THR A 88 5.41 21.57 2.80
N LYS A 89 6.36 22.03 3.61
CA LYS A 89 7.01 23.31 3.38
C LYS A 89 7.77 23.29 2.05
N ASN A 90 7.90 24.44 1.38
CA ASN A 90 8.66 24.65 0.14
C ASN A 90 8.00 24.15 -1.16
N GLY A 91 6.67 24.15 -1.26
CA GLY A 91 5.97 23.90 -2.52
C GLY A 91 5.90 22.45 -2.95
N PHE A 92 6.10 21.51 -2.03
CA PHE A 92 5.94 20.08 -2.30
C PHE A 92 4.66 19.55 -1.68
N ILE A 93 4.09 18.57 -2.37
CA ILE A 93 2.98 17.76 -1.87
C ILE A 93 3.50 16.34 -1.72
N GLN A 94 3.29 15.74 -0.55
CA GLN A 94 3.65 14.34 -0.29
C GLN A 94 2.42 13.45 -0.31
N THR A 95 2.53 12.30 -0.95
CA THR A 95 1.52 11.26 -0.96
C THR A 95 2.16 9.88 -0.81
N SER A 96 1.34 8.87 -0.57
CA SER A 96 1.81 7.47 -0.50
C SER A 96 2.46 7.04 -1.83
N SER A 97 3.51 6.24 -1.75
CA SER A 97 4.14 5.62 -2.93
C SER A 97 3.19 4.72 -3.71
N LEU A 98 2.14 4.19 -3.09
CA LEU A 98 1.04 3.47 -3.77
C LEU A 98 0.28 4.33 -4.79
N ALA A 99 0.30 5.65 -4.64
CA ALA A 99 -0.29 6.58 -5.61
C ALA A 99 0.50 6.68 -6.93
N ALA A 100 1.69 6.07 -7.03
CA ALA A 100 2.55 6.17 -8.22
C ALA A 100 1.82 5.75 -9.50
N TYR A 101 1.06 4.67 -9.45
CA TYR A 101 0.27 4.23 -10.59
C TYR A 101 -0.81 5.24 -10.98
N GLN A 102 -1.59 5.71 -10.01
CA GLN A 102 -2.68 6.66 -10.25
C GLN A 102 -2.16 7.98 -10.82
N LEU A 103 -1.01 8.47 -10.31
CA LEU A 103 -0.36 9.66 -10.83
C LEU A 103 0.19 9.41 -12.25
N ALA A 104 0.80 8.24 -12.49
CA ALA A 104 1.32 7.89 -13.82
C ALA A 104 0.20 7.82 -14.86
N GLU A 105 -0.94 7.22 -14.53
CA GLU A 105 -2.11 7.17 -15.42
C GLU A 105 -2.74 8.56 -15.64
N PHE A 106 -2.89 9.35 -14.57
CA PHE A 106 -3.45 10.71 -14.67
C PHE A 106 -2.59 11.63 -15.56
N PHE A 107 -1.27 11.51 -15.46
CA PHE A 107 -0.34 12.34 -16.20
C PHE A 107 0.16 11.72 -17.50
N LYS A 108 -0.41 10.58 -17.92
CA LYS A 108 -0.02 9.91 -19.16
C LYS A 108 -0.18 10.82 -20.39
N GLY A 109 0.90 10.95 -21.15
CA GLY A 109 0.92 11.81 -22.35
C GLY A 109 1.00 13.32 -22.09
N LYS A 110 1.26 13.73 -20.83
CA LYS A 110 1.42 15.14 -20.47
C LYS A 110 2.92 15.46 -20.37
N ASP A 111 3.46 16.18 -21.34
CA ASP A 111 4.90 16.49 -21.45
C ASP A 111 5.45 17.36 -20.32
N ARG A 112 4.56 17.98 -19.53
CA ARG A 112 4.95 18.88 -18.41
C ARG A 112 5.24 18.13 -17.12
N VAL A 113 5.03 16.82 -17.07
CA VAL A 113 5.25 16.01 -15.87
C VAL A 113 6.48 15.15 -16.05
N GLN A 114 7.42 15.26 -15.12
CA GLN A 114 8.62 14.46 -15.08
C GLN A 114 8.57 13.50 -13.89
N PHE A 115 8.63 12.21 -14.17
CA PHE A 115 8.78 11.17 -13.17
C PHE A 115 10.24 10.76 -13.06
N SER A 116 10.76 10.67 -11.84
CA SER A 116 12.08 10.07 -11.60
C SER A 116 12.08 8.59 -12.03
N LYS A 117 13.25 8.05 -12.31
CA LYS A 117 13.40 6.66 -12.78
C LYS A 117 12.83 5.63 -11.79
N ASP A 118 13.03 5.87 -10.52
CA ASP A 118 12.52 5.01 -9.43
C ASP A 118 10.98 5.05 -9.34
N VAL A 119 10.35 6.21 -9.55
CA VAL A 119 8.88 6.31 -9.63
C VAL A 119 8.34 5.64 -10.88
N GLN A 120 9.01 5.78 -12.03
CA GLN A 120 8.63 5.08 -13.26
C GLN A 120 8.70 3.56 -13.07
N GLN A 121 9.78 3.08 -12.44
CA GLN A 121 9.94 1.65 -12.16
C GLN A 121 8.88 1.15 -11.18
N LEU A 122 8.57 1.89 -10.13
CA LEU A 122 7.49 1.54 -9.19
C LEU A 122 6.13 1.44 -9.89
N ALA A 123 5.78 2.44 -10.71
CA ALA A 123 4.53 2.43 -11.47
C ALA A 123 4.45 1.25 -12.44
N PHE A 124 5.56 0.91 -13.09
CA PHE A 124 5.67 -0.26 -13.96
C PHE A 124 5.49 -1.57 -13.17
N ASP A 125 6.24 -1.76 -12.08
CA ASP A 125 6.18 -2.97 -11.26
C ASP A 125 4.78 -3.20 -10.67
N LEU A 126 4.08 -2.13 -10.26
CA LEU A 126 2.70 -2.21 -9.75
C LEU A 126 1.70 -2.68 -10.82
N THR A 127 1.95 -2.38 -12.08
CA THR A 127 1.05 -2.72 -13.20
C THR A 127 1.42 -4.00 -13.92
N HIS A 128 2.67 -4.47 -13.78
CA HIS A 128 3.21 -5.65 -14.45
C HIS A 128 3.93 -6.57 -13.44
N PRO A 129 3.25 -7.03 -12.40
CA PRO A 129 3.87 -7.88 -11.38
C PRO A 129 4.40 -9.20 -11.96
N GLU A 130 3.84 -9.67 -13.07
CA GLU A 130 4.29 -10.86 -13.80
C GLU A 130 5.68 -10.70 -14.43
N GLU A 131 6.11 -9.47 -14.68
CA GLU A 131 7.44 -9.16 -15.22
C GLU A 131 8.49 -8.96 -14.10
N PHE A 132 8.06 -8.92 -12.84
CA PHE A 132 8.98 -8.79 -11.72
C PHE A 132 9.90 -10.01 -11.64
N PRO A 133 11.19 -9.84 -11.28
CA PRO A 133 12.12 -10.96 -11.20
C PRO A 133 11.66 -12.01 -10.19
N LEU A 134 11.63 -13.29 -10.61
CA LEU A 134 11.43 -14.39 -9.69
C LEU A 134 12.68 -14.54 -8.81
N PRO A 135 12.55 -14.51 -7.48
CA PRO A 135 13.69 -14.74 -6.60
C PRO A 135 14.19 -16.18 -6.69
N GLU A 136 15.41 -16.42 -6.25
CA GLU A 136 15.90 -17.77 -6.08
C GLU A 136 15.10 -18.50 -4.99
N LEU A 137 14.37 -19.51 -5.39
CA LEU A 137 13.50 -20.28 -4.51
C LEU A 137 14.26 -21.47 -3.90
N GLN A 138 14.09 -21.66 -2.59
CA GLN A 138 14.64 -22.79 -1.86
C GLN A 138 13.51 -23.76 -1.45
N VAL A 139 12.73 -24.22 -2.43
CA VAL A 139 11.61 -25.13 -2.22
C VAL A 139 11.76 -26.40 -3.06
N LYS A 140 11.25 -27.51 -2.54
CA LYS A 140 11.17 -28.80 -3.23
C LYS A 140 9.83 -28.93 -3.97
N ALA A 141 9.59 -28.06 -4.93
CA ALA A 141 8.38 -28.06 -5.74
C ALA A 141 8.63 -27.38 -7.09
N ASP A 142 7.93 -27.86 -8.11
CA ASP A 142 7.83 -27.17 -9.40
C ASP A 142 6.56 -26.31 -9.38
N LEU A 143 6.74 -24.99 -9.46
CA LEU A 143 5.61 -24.04 -9.47
C LEU A 143 4.98 -24.00 -10.87
N ARG A 144 3.67 -23.83 -10.90
CA ARG A 144 2.96 -23.49 -12.13
C ARG A 144 3.12 -21.99 -12.41
N ASP A 145 2.95 -21.57 -13.67
CA ASP A 145 3.16 -20.18 -14.12
C ASP A 145 2.41 -19.16 -13.24
N TYR A 146 1.15 -19.43 -12.90
CA TYR A 146 0.37 -18.53 -12.04
C TYR A 146 0.87 -18.50 -10.59
N GLN A 147 1.48 -19.59 -10.09
CA GLN A 147 2.09 -19.65 -8.76
C GLN A 147 3.39 -18.83 -8.74
N GLU A 148 4.19 -18.91 -9.81
CA GLU A 148 5.37 -18.04 -9.98
C GLU A 148 4.95 -16.56 -10.02
N THR A 149 3.87 -16.23 -10.71
CA THR A 149 3.32 -14.88 -10.74
C THR A 149 2.94 -14.39 -9.35
N GLY A 150 2.31 -15.25 -8.53
CA GLY A 150 2.02 -14.92 -7.13
C GLY A 150 3.26 -14.66 -6.29
N VAL A 151 4.32 -15.46 -6.47
CA VAL A 151 5.62 -15.25 -5.79
C VAL A 151 6.27 -13.95 -6.25
N LYS A 152 6.26 -13.65 -7.54
CA LYS A 152 6.77 -12.39 -8.10
C LYS A 152 6.02 -11.18 -7.52
N TRP A 153 4.70 -11.28 -7.41
CA TRP A 153 3.86 -10.24 -6.83
C TRP A 153 4.19 -10.00 -5.35
N LEU A 154 4.31 -11.06 -4.52
CA LEU A 154 4.74 -10.95 -3.13
C LEU A 154 6.15 -10.32 -3.03
N SER A 155 7.06 -10.70 -3.92
CA SER A 155 8.43 -10.17 -3.96
C SER A 155 8.48 -8.70 -4.34
N MET A 156 7.59 -8.27 -5.23
CA MET A 156 7.42 -6.86 -5.59
C MET A 156 6.88 -6.05 -4.40
N LEU A 157 5.86 -6.55 -3.70
CA LEU A 157 5.35 -5.89 -2.50
C LEU A 157 6.43 -5.76 -1.42
N ASP A 158 7.20 -6.81 -1.20
CA ASP A 158 8.32 -6.82 -0.24
C ASP A 158 9.37 -5.75 -0.57
N LYS A 159 9.78 -5.65 -1.84
CA LYS A 159 10.73 -4.62 -2.29
C LYS A 159 10.29 -3.21 -1.94
N TYR A 160 9.01 -2.91 -2.05
CA TYR A 160 8.47 -1.57 -1.83
C TYR A 160 7.89 -1.33 -0.43
N GLY A 161 7.96 -2.31 0.45
CA GLY A 161 7.43 -2.21 1.80
C GLY A 161 5.92 -2.23 1.89
N PHE A 162 5.24 -2.84 0.89
CA PHE A 162 3.80 -2.94 0.86
C PHE A 162 3.31 -4.25 1.47
N GLY A 163 2.14 -4.21 2.10
CA GLY A 163 1.34 -5.39 2.37
C GLY A 163 0.44 -5.73 1.18
N GLY A 164 -0.30 -6.82 1.26
CA GLY A 164 -1.22 -7.21 0.20
C GLY A 164 -2.14 -8.35 0.60
N ILE A 165 -3.13 -8.60 -0.25
CA ILE A 165 -4.09 -9.69 -0.11
C ILE A 165 -3.95 -10.62 -1.32
N LEU A 166 -3.50 -11.86 -1.08
CA LEU A 166 -3.50 -12.91 -2.11
C LEU A 166 -4.88 -13.57 -2.11
N ALA A 167 -5.70 -13.21 -3.07
CA ALA A 167 -7.11 -13.58 -3.15
C ALA A 167 -7.40 -14.56 -4.29
N ASP A 168 -6.56 -15.56 -4.44
CA ASP A 168 -6.76 -16.64 -5.41
C ASP A 168 -7.89 -17.58 -4.97
N ASP A 169 -8.51 -18.25 -5.92
CA ASP A 169 -9.50 -19.28 -5.65
C ASP A 169 -8.96 -20.41 -4.75
N MET A 170 -9.88 -21.09 -4.08
CA MET A 170 -9.53 -22.24 -3.25
C MET A 170 -8.84 -23.32 -4.10
N GLY A 171 -7.77 -23.91 -3.55
CA GLY A 171 -7.04 -25.01 -4.20
C GLY A 171 -5.96 -24.58 -5.21
N LEU A 172 -5.74 -23.28 -5.43
CA LEU A 172 -4.69 -22.76 -6.30
C LEU A 172 -3.29 -22.69 -5.66
N GLY A 173 -3.15 -23.24 -4.45
CA GLY A 173 -1.85 -23.36 -3.81
C GLY A 173 -1.30 -22.06 -3.24
N LYS A 174 -2.16 -21.23 -2.62
CA LYS A 174 -1.73 -20.02 -1.90
C LYS A 174 -0.68 -20.32 -0.84
N THR A 175 -0.81 -21.43 -0.12
CA THR A 175 0.17 -21.89 0.87
C THR A 175 1.52 -22.16 0.22
N LEU A 176 1.58 -22.85 -0.91
CA LEU A 176 2.82 -23.12 -1.63
C LEU A 176 3.47 -21.84 -2.17
N GLN A 177 2.69 -20.93 -2.73
CA GLN A 177 3.18 -19.61 -3.19
C GLN A 177 3.81 -18.84 -2.03
N THR A 178 3.15 -18.81 -0.88
CA THR A 178 3.62 -18.13 0.32
C THR A 178 4.89 -18.77 0.87
N ILE A 179 4.95 -20.09 1.00
CA ILE A 179 6.14 -20.83 1.44
C ILE A 179 7.31 -20.60 0.49
N SER A 180 7.05 -20.61 -0.82
CA SER A 180 8.07 -20.37 -1.84
C SER A 180 8.66 -18.95 -1.70
N PHE A 181 7.81 -17.95 -1.55
CA PHE A 181 8.25 -16.58 -1.29
C PHE A 181 9.06 -16.49 0.01
N LEU A 182 8.56 -17.02 1.12
CA LEU A 182 9.24 -17.01 2.41
C LEU A 182 10.59 -17.72 2.35
N SER A 183 10.70 -18.83 1.62
CA SER A 183 11.97 -19.57 1.44
C SER A 183 13.08 -18.72 0.81
N SER A 184 12.71 -17.73 0.00
CA SER A 184 13.64 -16.80 -0.63
C SER A 184 14.04 -15.62 0.26
N ARG A 185 13.36 -15.40 1.39
CA ARG A 185 13.51 -14.25 2.27
C ARG A 185 14.03 -14.59 3.65
N ILE A 186 13.70 -15.78 4.16
CA ILE A 186 14.03 -16.16 5.53
C ILE A 186 15.47 -16.58 5.64
N ASP A 187 16.16 -16.00 6.61
CA ASP A 187 17.52 -16.33 7.06
C ASP A 187 17.53 -16.39 8.61
N ASP A 188 18.71 -16.48 9.20
CA ASP A 188 18.86 -16.58 10.66
C ASP A 188 18.37 -15.32 11.40
N SER A 189 18.26 -14.17 10.70
CA SER A 189 17.85 -12.90 11.30
C SER A 189 16.36 -12.59 11.12
N LYS A 190 15.68 -13.24 10.17
CA LYS A 190 14.30 -12.94 9.80
C LYS A 190 13.33 -13.99 10.30
N LYS A 191 12.22 -13.53 10.86
CA LYS A 191 11.18 -14.35 11.48
C LYS A 191 9.82 -14.07 10.90
N VAL A 192 9.00 -15.11 10.86
CA VAL A 192 7.64 -15.07 10.32
C VAL A 192 6.67 -15.57 11.38
N LEU A 193 5.56 -14.85 11.53
CA LEU A 193 4.39 -15.28 12.26
C LEU A 193 3.26 -15.61 11.28
N ILE A 194 2.73 -16.82 11.37
CA ILE A 194 1.58 -17.27 10.57
C ILE A 194 0.40 -17.50 11.49
N LEU A 195 -0.68 -16.77 11.23
CA LEU A 195 -1.97 -16.97 11.91
C LEU A 195 -2.93 -17.67 10.96
N ALA A 196 -3.52 -18.75 11.43
CA ALA A 196 -4.48 -19.53 10.68
C ALA A 196 -5.63 -20.01 11.58
N PRO A 197 -6.77 -20.45 11.02
CA PRO A 197 -7.74 -21.22 11.77
C PRO A 197 -7.09 -22.44 12.42
N SER A 198 -7.54 -22.80 13.61
CA SER A 198 -6.94 -23.92 14.38
C SER A 198 -6.93 -25.25 13.62
N SER A 199 -7.88 -25.46 12.71
CA SER A 199 -7.92 -26.63 11.84
C SER A 199 -6.83 -26.69 10.76
N LEU A 200 -6.15 -25.58 10.49
CA LEU A 200 -5.16 -25.46 9.41
C LEU A 200 -3.72 -25.29 9.89
N ILE A 201 -3.48 -25.07 11.20
CA ILE A 201 -2.13 -24.82 11.72
C ILE A 201 -1.15 -25.98 11.45
N TYR A 202 -1.59 -27.20 11.59
CA TYR A 202 -0.76 -28.38 11.31
C TYR A 202 -0.57 -28.60 9.81
N ASN A 203 -1.56 -28.27 8.99
CA ASN A 203 -1.41 -28.28 7.54
C ASN A 203 -0.27 -27.37 7.07
N TRP A 204 -0.15 -26.19 7.65
CA TRP A 204 0.98 -25.29 7.38
C TRP A 204 2.31 -25.93 7.75
N SER A 205 2.40 -26.57 8.92
CA SER A 205 3.60 -27.27 9.36
C SER A 205 3.98 -28.41 8.42
N ASP A 206 3.01 -29.20 8.00
CA ASP A 206 3.21 -30.33 7.06
C ASP A 206 3.68 -29.82 5.70
N GLU A 207 3.13 -28.73 5.19
CA GLU A 207 3.52 -28.08 3.94
C GLU A 207 4.96 -27.55 4.01
N PHE A 208 5.37 -26.92 5.12
CA PHE A 208 6.76 -26.53 5.34
C PHE A 208 7.70 -27.73 5.37
N ALA A 209 7.35 -28.79 6.08
CA ALA A 209 8.15 -30.01 6.14
C ALA A 209 8.33 -30.66 4.77
N LYS A 210 7.32 -30.58 3.92
CA LYS A 210 7.34 -31.11 2.56
C LYS A 210 8.16 -30.26 1.60
N PHE A 211 7.94 -28.95 1.59
CA PHE A 211 8.48 -28.05 0.55
C PHE A 211 9.72 -27.28 0.97
N ALA A 212 9.87 -26.95 2.24
CA ALA A 212 10.99 -26.17 2.77
C ALA A 212 11.49 -26.73 4.11
N PRO A 213 11.94 -28.02 4.14
CA PRO A 213 12.32 -28.71 5.37
C PRO A 213 13.56 -28.14 6.07
N HIS A 214 14.29 -27.24 5.43
CA HIS A 214 15.44 -26.54 6.00
C HIS A 214 15.05 -25.39 6.93
N LEU A 215 13.80 -24.93 6.90
CA LEU A 215 13.32 -23.86 7.77
C LEU A 215 12.92 -24.42 9.14
N ASP A 216 13.29 -23.67 10.19
CA ASP A 216 12.95 -24.00 11.57
C ASP A 216 11.50 -23.54 11.88
N VAL A 217 10.61 -24.50 12.04
CA VAL A 217 9.16 -24.29 12.18
C VAL A 217 8.66 -24.77 13.53
N ALA A 218 7.92 -23.93 14.23
CA ALA A 218 7.22 -24.30 15.46
C ALA A 218 5.71 -24.03 15.36
N VAL A 219 4.91 -24.99 15.79
CA VAL A 219 3.46 -24.84 15.96
C VAL A 219 3.19 -24.51 17.44
N VAL A 220 2.74 -23.27 17.68
CA VAL A 220 2.43 -22.76 19.02
C VAL A 220 0.94 -22.96 19.29
N TYR A 221 0.63 -24.08 19.95
CA TYR A 221 -0.74 -24.48 20.22
C TYR A 221 -0.80 -25.39 21.49
N GLY A 222 -1.97 -25.50 22.11
CA GLY A 222 -2.18 -26.36 23.27
C GLY A 222 -2.07 -25.60 24.61
N LEU A 223 -1.41 -26.21 25.59
CA LEU A 223 -1.31 -25.67 26.94
C LEU A 223 -0.48 -24.37 26.97
N LYS A 224 -0.88 -23.44 27.86
CA LYS A 224 -0.24 -22.11 27.95
C LYS A 224 1.26 -22.19 28.21
N ASN A 225 1.70 -23.01 29.13
CA ASN A 225 3.13 -23.15 29.46
C ASN A 225 3.95 -23.67 28.26
N VAL A 226 3.39 -24.60 27.46
CA VAL A 226 4.04 -25.10 26.24
C VAL A 226 4.12 -24.01 25.18
N ARG A 227 3.05 -23.21 25.01
CA ARG A 227 3.05 -22.10 24.08
C ARG A 227 4.08 -21.05 24.47
N ASP A 228 4.16 -20.69 25.76
CA ASP A 228 5.12 -19.68 26.25
C ASP A 228 6.58 -20.12 26.01
N GLU A 229 6.90 -21.39 26.24
CA GLU A 229 8.22 -21.95 25.95
C GLU A 229 8.56 -21.83 24.45
N LEU A 230 7.66 -22.28 23.57
CA LEU A 230 7.86 -22.22 22.12
C LEU A 230 8.01 -20.78 21.59
N ILE A 231 7.24 -19.83 22.14
CA ILE A 231 7.36 -18.42 21.77
C ILE A 231 8.74 -17.87 22.19
N ALA A 232 9.20 -18.22 23.38
CA ALA A 232 10.49 -17.78 23.90
C ALA A 232 11.70 -18.34 23.13
N GLU A 233 11.58 -19.48 22.46
CA GLU A 233 12.62 -20.09 21.63
C GLU A 233 12.89 -19.30 20.34
N LYS A 234 11.98 -18.46 19.90
CA LYS A 234 12.14 -17.56 18.74
C LYS A 234 12.51 -18.29 17.44
N HIS A 235 11.73 -19.28 17.05
CA HIS A 235 11.87 -20.02 15.81
C HIS A 235 11.78 -19.13 14.56
N GLN A 236 12.32 -19.55 13.43
CA GLN A 236 12.22 -18.79 12.17
C GLN A 236 10.76 -18.65 11.72
N ILE A 237 10.00 -19.72 11.78
CA ILE A 237 8.57 -19.75 11.44
C ILE A 237 7.77 -20.15 12.66
N THR A 238 6.88 -19.27 13.09
CA THR A 238 5.94 -19.54 14.19
C THR A 238 4.53 -19.62 13.60
N ILE A 239 3.85 -20.73 13.81
CA ILE A 239 2.48 -20.96 13.35
C ILE A 239 1.59 -21.08 14.56
N THR A 240 0.50 -20.31 14.60
CA THR A 240 -0.48 -20.37 15.67
C THR A 240 -1.88 -20.07 15.17
N SER A 241 -2.89 -20.37 15.98
CA SER A 241 -4.26 -20.00 15.68
C SER A 241 -4.56 -18.55 16.07
N TYR A 242 -5.57 -17.94 15.45
CA TYR A 242 -6.05 -16.62 15.84
C TYR A 242 -6.46 -16.55 17.30
N ALA A 243 -7.12 -17.60 17.79
CA ALA A 243 -7.56 -17.66 19.18
C ALA A 243 -6.38 -17.73 20.17
N SER A 244 -5.37 -18.56 19.88
CA SER A 244 -4.17 -18.65 20.70
C SER A 244 -3.36 -17.36 20.66
N PHE A 245 -3.17 -16.76 19.50
CA PHE A 245 -2.50 -15.47 19.36
C PHE A 245 -3.15 -14.38 20.22
N ARG A 246 -4.49 -14.29 20.21
CA ARG A 246 -5.22 -13.32 21.04
C ARG A 246 -4.95 -13.49 22.53
N GLN A 247 -4.73 -14.71 22.99
CA GLN A 247 -4.40 -14.99 24.39
C GLN A 247 -2.95 -14.66 24.72
N ASP A 248 -2.04 -14.80 23.77
CA ASP A 248 -0.59 -14.75 23.95
C ASP A 248 0.07 -13.50 23.34
N VAL A 249 -0.71 -12.49 22.99
CA VAL A 249 -0.19 -11.31 22.25
C VAL A 249 0.96 -10.61 22.99
N GLU A 250 0.93 -10.60 24.31
CA GLU A 250 1.99 -9.97 25.12
C GLU A 250 3.31 -10.72 25.06
N GLU A 251 3.28 -12.06 24.96
CA GLU A 251 4.47 -12.90 24.88
C GLU A 251 5.20 -12.77 23.54
N TYR A 252 4.50 -12.30 22.49
CA TYR A 252 5.09 -12.07 21.18
C TYR A 252 5.82 -10.72 21.04
N LYS A 253 5.69 -9.81 21.97
CA LYS A 253 6.24 -8.43 21.86
C LYS A 253 7.75 -8.37 21.65
N ASP A 254 8.49 -9.33 22.20
CA ASP A 254 9.94 -9.39 22.08
C ASP A 254 10.42 -10.18 20.84
N ASN A 255 9.50 -10.66 20.02
CA ASN A 255 9.79 -11.52 18.87
C ASN A 255 9.81 -10.74 17.57
N HIS A 256 10.51 -9.75 17.32
CA HIS A 256 10.55 -8.91 16.12
C HIS A 256 10.36 -9.69 14.82
N PHE A 257 9.11 -9.81 14.36
CA PHE A 257 8.77 -10.48 13.11
C PHE A 257 8.91 -9.52 11.92
N GLN A 258 9.51 -10.01 10.83
CA GLN A 258 9.56 -9.29 9.57
C GLN A 258 8.29 -9.51 8.76
N TYR A 259 7.69 -10.69 8.86
CA TYR A 259 6.50 -11.06 8.11
C TYR A 259 5.40 -11.59 9.02
N LEU A 260 4.18 -11.10 8.77
CA LEU A 260 2.93 -11.64 9.33
C LEU A 260 2.08 -12.16 8.17
N ILE A 261 1.73 -13.43 8.24
CA ILE A 261 0.82 -14.06 7.28
C ILE A 261 -0.51 -14.34 7.96
N LEU A 262 -1.59 -13.86 7.39
CA LEU A 262 -2.95 -14.06 7.87
C LEU A 262 -3.69 -15.00 6.92
N ASP A 263 -3.74 -16.28 7.27
CA ASP A 263 -4.47 -17.28 6.47
C ASP A 263 -5.97 -17.21 6.76
N GLU A 264 -6.78 -17.45 5.72
CA GLU A 264 -8.24 -17.31 5.80
C GLU A 264 -8.64 -15.96 6.42
N ALA A 265 -8.10 -14.86 5.87
CA ALA A 265 -8.17 -13.52 6.46
C ALA A 265 -9.60 -12.96 6.57
N GLN A 266 -10.60 -13.60 5.96
CA GLN A 266 -12.01 -13.24 6.13
C GLN A 266 -12.49 -13.33 7.59
N VAL A 267 -11.75 -14.00 8.48
CA VAL A 267 -12.03 -13.96 9.93
C VAL A 267 -11.86 -12.54 10.50
N MET A 268 -11.12 -11.66 9.81
CA MET A 268 -10.91 -10.24 10.16
C MET A 268 -11.97 -9.30 9.59
N LYS A 269 -13.07 -9.81 9.09
CA LYS A 269 -14.16 -9.02 8.47
C LYS A 269 -14.79 -7.95 9.36
N ASN A 270 -14.63 -8.06 10.68
CA ASN A 270 -15.11 -7.09 11.64
C ASN A 270 -13.92 -6.38 12.32
N ASP A 271 -13.72 -5.12 11.97
CA ASP A 271 -12.67 -4.26 12.51
C ASP A 271 -12.78 -3.96 14.01
N GLN A 272 -13.95 -4.20 14.61
CA GLN A 272 -14.19 -3.97 16.04
C GLN A 272 -13.82 -5.16 16.93
N THR A 273 -13.43 -6.29 16.38
CA THR A 273 -13.01 -7.44 17.17
C THR A 273 -11.68 -7.16 17.88
N LYS A 274 -11.49 -7.78 19.05
CA LYS A 274 -10.21 -7.65 19.79
C LYS A 274 -9.02 -8.14 18.97
N ILE A 275 -9.19 -9.23 18.22
CA ILE A 275 -8.10 -9.76 17.37
C ILE A 275 -7.71 -8.75 16.27
N ALA A 276 -8.68 -8.10 15.63
CA ALA A 276 -8.39 -7.09 14.62
C ALA A 276 -7.67 -5.88 15.22
N GLN A 277 -8.04 -5.47 16.44
CA GLN A 277 -7.36 -4.40 17.17
C GLN A 277 -5.92 -4.77 17.49
N TYR A 278 -5.67 -5.97 18.05
CA TYR A 278 -4.32 -6.45 18.34
C TYR A 278 -3.44 -6.52 17.08
N LEU A 279 -3.98 -6.96 15.96
CA LEU A 279 -3.23 -7.05 14.71
C LEU A 279 -2.92 -5.69 14.10
N ARG A 280 -3.79 -4.69 14.25
CA ARG A 280 -3.49 -3.31 13.84
C ARG A 280 -2.34 -2.70 14.63
N ASP A 281 -2.24 -3.04 15.91
CA ASP A 281 -1.22 -2.51 16.83
C ASP A 281 0.05 -3.36 16.87
N PHE A 282 0.04 -4.52 16.20
CA PHE A 282 1.16 -5.46 16.21
C PHE A 282 2.29 -4.97 15.30
N GLU A 283 3.48 -4.81 15.86
CA GLU A 283 4.66 -4.35 15.13
C GLU A 283 5.23 -5.45 14.25
N VAL A 284 5.15 -5.25 12.95
CA VAL A 284 5.71 -6.14 11.92
C VAL A 284 6.02 -5.32 10.67
N GLU A 285 7.05 -5.71 9.92
CA GLU A 285 7.46 -4.94 8.73
C GLU A 285 6.50 -5.15 7.56
N HIS A 286 6.05 -6.37 7.31
CA HIS A 286 5.17 -6.72 6.20
C HIS A 286 4.04 -7.65 6.65
N THR A 287 2.83 -7.35 6.21
CA THR A 287 1.65 -8.19 6.47
C THR A 287 1.01 -8.60 5.16
N TYR A 288 0.85 -9.91 4.96
CA TYR A 288 0.16 -10.48 3.80
C TYR A 288 -1.03 -11.31 4.28
N ALA A 289 -2.17 -11.05 3.68
CA ALA A 289 -3.39 -11.81 3.92
C ALA A 289 -3.66 -12.79 2.79
N LEU A 290 -4.12 -13.98 3.12
CA LEU A 290 -4.57 -14.99 2.18
C LEU A 290 -6.07 -15.21 2.37
N SER A 291 -6.82 -15.24 1.28
CA SER A 291 -8.26 -15.49 1.32
C SER A 291 -8.70 -16.29 0.10
N GLY A 292 -9.52 -17.32 0.32
CA GLY A 292 -10.14 -18.09 -0.76
C GLY A 292 -11.50 -17.56 -1.21
N THR A 293 -12.03 -16.59 -0.47
CA THR A 293 -13.27 -15.89 -0.80
C THR A 293 -12.99 -14.40 -0.88
N PRO A 294 -12.43 -13.93 -2.01
CA PRO A 294 -12.24 -12.50 -2.16
C PRO A 294 -13.61 -11.83 -2.13
N ILE A 295 -13.76 -10.90 -1.27
CA ILE A 295 -14.70 -9.77 -1.23
C ILE A 295 -15.97 -10.01 -2.08
N GLU A 296 -16.69 -11.07 -1.82
CA GLU A 296 -17.85 -11.38 -2.67
C GLU A 296 -18.97 -10.35 -2.52
N ASN A 297 -19.09 -9.60 -1.41
CA ASN A 297 -20.21 -8.67 -1.26
C ASN A 297 -20.07 -7.58 -0.18
N ASN A 298 -18.91 -7.37 0.43
CA ASN A 298 -18.86 -6.43 1.54
C ASN A 298 -17.57 -5.58 1.56
N LEU A 299 -17.69 -4.36 1.06
CA LEU A 299 -16.61 -3.35 1.12
C LEU A 299 -16.11 -3.10 2.56
N GLY A 300 -16.96 -3.33 3.56
CA GLY A 300 -16.58 -3.23 4.97
C GLY A 300 -15.61 -4.31 5.42
N GLU A 301 -15.73 -5.53 4.91
CA GLU A 301 -14.78 -6.62 5.17
C GLU A 301 -13.43 -6.31 4.53
N LEU A 302 -13.41 -5.86 3.29
CA LEU A 302 -12.22 -5.40 2.60
C LEU A 302 -11.53 -4.29 3.37
N TRP A 303 -12.28 -3.28 3.78
CA TRP A 303 -11.74 -2.17 4.56
C TRP A 303 -11.08 -2.67 5.84
N SER A 304 -11.72 -3.60 6.55
CA SER A 304 -11.20 -4.17 7.80
C SER A 304 -9.88 -4.91 7.62
N ILE A 305 -9.74 -5.69 6.55
CA ILE A 305 -8.50 -6.41 6.22
C ILE A 305 -7.39 -5.40 5.85
N PHE A 306 -7.69 -4.41 5.02
CA PHE A 306 -6.70 -3.39 4.63
C PHE A 306 -6.21 -2.53 5.78
N GLN A 307 -7.00 -2.32 6.84
CA GLN A 307 -6.51 -1.63 8.04
C GLN A 307 -5.37 -2.39 8.74
N ILE A 308 -5.29 -3.70 8.57
CA ILE A 308 -4.22 -4.53 9.12
C ILE A 308 -3.07 -4.66 8.13
N VAL A 309 -3.38 -4.98 6.88
CA VAL A 309 -2.42 -5.33 5.82
C VAL A 309 -1.71 -4.10 5.26
N MET A 310 -2.43 -3.01 5.07
CA MET A 310 -1.94 -1.75 4.50
C MET A 310 -2.59 -0.54 5.20
N PRO A 311 -2.25 -0.27 6.46
CA PRO A 311 -2.80 0.87 7.17
C PRO A 311 -2.54 2.18 6.41
N GLY A 312 -3.58 3.00 6.27
CA GLY A 312 -3.49 4.29 5.59
C GLY A 312 -3.69 4.26 4.06
N LEU A 313 -3.82 3.09 3.44
CA LEU A 313 -4.14 2.99 2.02
C LEU A 313 -5.56 3.51 1.73
N LEU A 314 -6.55 3.03 2.46
CA LEU A 314 -7.95 3.37 2.23
C LEU A 314 -8.39 4.59 3.02
N PRO A 315 -9.39 5.36 2.52
CA PRO A 315 -10.02 6.43 3.28
C PRO A 315 -10.74 5.91 4.52
N GLY A 316 -11.25 6.81 5.36
CA GLY A 316 -12.05 6.44 6.52
C GLY A 316 -13.23 5.55 6.13
N LYS A 317 -13.63 4.62 7.01
CA LYS A 317 -14.65 3.59 6.70
C LYS A 317 -15.93 4.18 6.10
N LYS A 318 -16.46 5.25 6.70
CA LYS A 318 -17.69 5.91 6.22
C LYS A 318 -17.55 6.49 4.81
N GLU A 319 -16.39 7.01 4.49
CA GLU A 319 -16.07 7.58 3.18
C GLU A 319 -15.88 6.46 2.15
N PHE A 320 -15.10 5.44 2.50
CA PHE A 320 -14.81 4.29 1.63
C PHE A 320 -16.09 3.56 1.21
N LEU A 321 -17.02 3.32 2.15
CA LEU A 321 -18.27 2.62 1.88
C LEU A 321 -19.22 3.39 0.96
N LYS A 322 -19.00 4.69 0.75
CA LYS A 322 -19.78 5.54 -0.18
C LYS A 322 -19.16 5.62 -1.57
N LEU A 323 -17.96 5.09 -1.77
CA LEU A 323 -17.28 5.16 -3.05
C LEU A 323 -17.98 4.27 -4.10
N PRO A 324 -18.11 4.77 -5.35
CA PRO A 324 -18.53 3.93 -6.47
C PRO A 324 -17.53 2.80 -6.71
N ALA A 325 -17.99 1.67 -7.23
CA ALA A 325 -17.16 0.50 -7.51
C ALA A 325 -15.90 0.81 -8.35
N GLU A 326 -16.02 1.69 -9.35
CA GLU A 326 -14.90 2.13 -10.17
C GLU A 326 -13.80 2.87 -9.38
N LYS A 327 -14.20 3.64 -8.34
CA LYS A 327 -13.24 4.32 -7.46
C LYS A 327 -12.61 3.36 -6.47
N VAL A 328 -13.36 2.38 -5.98
CA VAL A 328 -12.82 1.32 -5.12
C VAL A 328 -11.75 0.52 -5.85
N ALA A 329 -12.00 0.14 -7.10
CA ALA A 329 -11.03 -0.59 -7.94
C ALA A 329 -9.70 0.16 -8.16
N ARG A 330 -9.67 1.47 -7.98
CA ARG A 330 -8.42 2.26 -8.07
C ARG A 330 -7.54 2.18 -6.81
N TYR A 331 -8.09 1.72 -5.69
CA TYR A 331 -7.35 1.53 -4.45
C TYR A 331 -6.83 0.09 -4.28
N ILE A 332 -7.42 -0.85 -4.98
CA ILE A 332 -7.14 -2.29 -4.94
C ILE A 332 -6.35 -2.71 -6.16
#